data_4ff8caae74ea67e731e90f898979095b
#
_entry.id   4ff8caae74ea67e731e90f898979095b
#
_cell.length_a   1.000
_cell.length_b   1.000
_cell.length_c   1.000
_cell.angle_alpha   90.00
_cell.angle_beta   90.00
_cell.angle_gamma   90.00
#
_symmetry.space_group_name_H-M   'P 1'
#
loop_
_entity.id
_entity.type
_entity.pdbx_description
1 polymer ?
#
loop_
_entity_poly.entity_id
_entity_poly.type
_entity_poly.pdbx_seq_one_letter_code
_entity_poly.pdbx_strand_id
1 'polypeptide(L)'
;MTGVQTCALPISVTAEQLYGHSYIFLLRQAALLLIGLLGMFVLMRTDYHKLRQPAVIYPVVCVVLLMLVGAFFLDRSHATHRWIRFGPIGIQPSELAKLAVILYLAWFLDQKRRGKEAMEFCKEDFLHTILPAFAPVLVCVALILGQPDLGTSVDILLFATTILFVAGLSWKWIATGSAVALPALYLLITLAPYRMARLLSFWDPGSDPQGAGFQLRQSLIAVGSGGLTGVGLMESKQKLFYLPEAHTDFIYAVICEELGFIGAVIVIALFVVYGRRGIRAAFAAPDAFGRLLALGITTMVLWQALINFSVVLGMVPTKGIPLPFISYGGSSLLVMLLGTGVLLNISQQATES
;
A
#
# COMPACT_ATOMS: atom_id res chain seq x y z
N MET A 1 -6.77 -3.27 -39.17
CA MET A 1 -6.49 -3.58 -37.76
C MET A 1 -6.87 -2.37 -36.96
N THR A 2 -7.96 -2.44 -36.23
CA THR A 2 -8.66 -1.30 -35.65
C THR A 2 -7.98 -0.85 -34.34
N GLY A 3 -7.81 0.47 -34.14
CA GLY A 3 -7.08 1.11 -33.05
C GLY A 3 -7.49 0.79 -31.60
N VAL A 4 -8.51 -0.06 -31.40
CA VAL A 4 -8.95 -0.56 -30.09
C VAL A 4 -8.04 -1.69 -29.56
N GLN A 5 -7.31 -2.38 -30.45
CA GLN A 5 -6.42 -3.50 -30.07
C GLN A 5 -5.11 -3.05 -29.42
N THR A 6 -4.67 -1.82 -29.63
CA THR A 6 -3.37 -1.33 -29.16
C THR A 6 -3.33 -0.93 -27.66
N CYS A 7 -4.48 -0.62 -27.08
CA CYS A 7 -4.57 -0.10 -25.69
C CYS A 7 -4.38 -1.17 -24.61
N ALA A 8 -4.81 -2.38 -24.90
CA ALA A 8 -4.81 -3.48 -23.94
C ALA A 8 -3.68 -4.50 -24.22
N LEU A 9 -2.79 -4.20 -25.18
CA LEU A 9 -1.89 -5.19 -25.79
C LEU A 9 -1.03 -5.99 -24.79
N PRO A 10 -0.36 -5.47 -23.75
CA PRO A 10 0.41 -6.34 -22.88
C PRO A 10 -0.48 -7.14 -21.91
N ILE A 11 -1.56 -6.53 -21.38
CA ILE A 11 -2.52 -7.21 -20.51
C ILE A 11 -3.39 -8.17 -21.33
N SER A 12 -3.79 -7.77 -22.54
CA SER A 12 -4.63 -8.59 -23.41
C SER A 12 -3.88 -9.75 -24.06
N VAL A 13 -2.64 -9.57 -24.48
CA VAL A 13 -1.83 -10.65 -25.07
C VAL A 13 -1.45 -11.67 -23.99
N THR A 14 -1.08 -11.26 -22.79
CA THR A 14 -0.84 -12.17 -21.68
C THR A 14 -2.12 -12.89 -21.25
N ALA A 15 -3.27 -12.18 -21.24
CA ALA A 15 -4.57 -12.78 -20.93
C ALA A 15 -5.02 -13.76 -22.01
N GLU A 16 -4.77 -13.46 -23.28
CA GLU A 16 -5.09 -14.33 -24.40
C GLU A 16 -4.24 -15.59 -24.39
N GLN A 17 -2.95 -15.49 -24.09
CA GLN A 17 -2.05 -16.64 -23.95
C GLN A 17 -2.38 -17.53 -22.76
N LEU A 18 -2.77 -16.97 -21.61
CA LEU A 18 -3.03 -17.71 -20.37
C LEU A 18 -4.48 -18.21 -20.24
N TYR A 19 -5.46 -17.46 -20.76
CA TYR A 19 -6.88 -17.69 -20.50
C TYR A 19 -7.74 -17.72 -21.76
N GLY A 20 -7.17 -17.50 -22.94
CA GLY A 20 -7.90 -17.50 -24.21
C GLY A 20 -8.83 -16.28 -24.44
N HIS A 21 -8.85 -15.32 -23.54
CA HIS A 21 -9.67 -14.11 -23.63
C HIS A 21 -8.93 -12.86 -23.18
N SER A 22 -8.78 -11.89 -24.06
CA SER A 22 -8.05 -10.65 -23.82
C SER A 22 -8.66 -9.71 -22.76
N TYR A 23 -9.96 -9.86 -22.45
CA TYR A 23 -10.67 -8.95 -21.55
C TYR A 23 -10.79 -9.44 -20.09
N ILE A 24 -10.24 -10.60 -19.75
CA ILE A 24 -10.46 -11.23 -18.45
C ILE A 24 -9.89 -10.40 -17.28
N PHE A 25 -8.72 -9.79 -17.51
CA PHE A 25 -8.10 -8.90 -16.51
C PHE A 25 -8.89 -7.60 -16.32
N LEU A 26 -9.42 -7.03 -17.42
CA LEU A 26 -10.25 -5.84 -17.39
C LEU A 26 -11.56 -6.10 -16.63
N LEU A 27 -12.23 -7.22 -16.91
CA LEU A 27 -13.46 -7.60 -16.23
C LEU A 27 -13.24 -7.83 -14.72
N ARG A 28 -12.15 -8.48 -14.34
CA ARG A 28 -11.78 -8.68 -12.92
C ARG A 28 -11.52 -7.35 -12.22
N GLN A 29 -10.75 -6.47 -12.84
CA GLN A 29 -10.46 -5.16 -12.28
C GLN A 29 -11.73 -4.31 -12.17
N ALA A 30 -12.60 -4.33 -13.20
CA ALA A 30 -13.87 -3.61 -13.20
C ALA A 30 -14.83 -4.14 -12.12
N ALA A 31 -14.92 -5.47 -11.94
CA ALA A 31 -15.74 -6.08 -10.89
C ALA A 31 -15.26 -5.65 -9.49
N LEU A 32 -13.95 -5.71 -9.23
CA LEU A 32 -13.38 -5.30 -7.94
C LEU A 32 -13.48 -3.78 -7.74
N LEU A 33 -13.37 -2.98 -8.79
CA LEU A 33 -13.63 -1.54 -8.75
C LEU A 33 -15.09 -1.26 -8.35
N LEU A 34 -16.06 -1.92 -8.97
CA LEU A 34 -17.48 -1.75 -8.64
C LEU A 34 -17.79 -2.17 -7.20
N ILE A 35 -17.26 -3.31 -6.75
CA ILE A 35 -17.40 -3.76 -5.36
C ILE A 35 -16.75 -2.74 -4.41
N GLY A 36 -15.56 -2.25 -4.75
CA GLY A 36 -14.86 -1.24 -3.97
C GLY A 36 -15.60 0.09 -3.90
N LEU A 37 -16.17 0.57 -5.00
CA LEU A 37 -16.99 1.78 -5.05
C LEU A 37 -18.28 1.64 -4.24
N LEU A 38 -18.93 0.48 -4.35
CA LEU A 38 -20.12 0.19 -3.53
C LEU A 38 -19.75 0.17 -2.04
N GLY A 39 -18.67 -0.51 -1.66
CA GLY A 39 -18.16 -0.53 -0.29
C GLY A 39 -17.78 0.87 0.19
N MET A 40 -17.10 1.67 -0.63
CA MET A 40 -16.78 3.06 -0.36
C MET A 40 -18.05 3.88 -0.07
N PHE A 41 -19.07 3.75 -0.92
CA PHE A 41 -20.34 4.46 -0.76
C PHE A 41 -21.09 4.03 0.52
N VAL A 42 -21.11 2.73 0.84
CA VAL A 42 -21.72 2.22 2.08
C VAL A 42 -20.98 2.78 3.31
N LEU A 43 -19.64 2.72 3.32
CA LEU A 43 -18.84 3.24 4.44
C LEU A 43 -18.93 4.76 4.56
N MET A 44 -19.04 5.48 3.45
CA MET A 44 -19.25 6.93 3.46
C MET A 44 -20.60 7.32 4.11
N ARG A 45 -21.61 6.44 4.03
CA ARG A 45 -22.95 6.64 4.63
C ARG A 45 -23.10 6.04 6.01
N THR A 46 -22.16 5.19 6.43
CA THR A 46 -22.20 4.49 7.72
C THR A 46 -21.35 5.27 8.71
N ASP A 47 -21.91 5.62 9.86
CA ASP A 47 -21.20 6.31 10.93
C ASP A 47 -19.95 5.53 11.35
N TYR A 48 -18.78 6.16 11.23
CA TYR A 48 -17.49 5.57 11.58
C TYR A 48 -17.36 5.22 13.07
N HIS A 49 -18.16 5.83 13.96
CA HIS A 49 -18.20 5.47 15.37
C HIS A 49 -18.59 4.01 15.62
N LYS A 50 -19.33 3.38 14.70
CA LYS A 50 -19.62 1.94 14.78
C LYS A 50 -18.35 1.09 14.69
N LEU A 51 -17.34 1.56 13.94
CA LEU A 51 -16.05 0.88 13.83
C LEU A 51 -15.22 0.93 15.13
N ARG A 52 -15.57 1.84 16.06
CA ARG A 52 -14.93 1.97 17.37
C ARG A 52 -15.32 0.87 18.36
N GLN A 53 -16.34 0.09 18.06
CA GLN A 53 -16.83 -0.94 18.97
C GLN A 53 -15.86 -2.13 19.04
N PRO A 54 -15.50 -2.62 20.25
CA PRO A 54 -14.65 -3.80 20.40
C PRO A 54 -15.20 -5.02 19.68
N ALA A 55 -16.54 -5.13 19.60
CA ALA A 55 -17.25 -6.17 18.85
C ALA A 55 -16.98 -6.15 17.34
N VAL A 56 -16.46 -5.04 16.77
CA VAL A 56 -16.05 -4.94 15.38
C VAL A 56 -14.52 -5.13 15.25
N ILE A 57 -13.75 -4.52 16.13
CA ILE A 57 -12.29 -4.48 16.04
C ILE A 57 -11.66 -5.85 16.23
N TYR A 58 -12.02 -6.56 17.31
CA TYR A 58 -11.45 -7.88 17.58
C TYR A 58 -11.76 -8.91 16.49
N PRO A 59 -12.99 -9.04 15.98
CA PRO A 59 -13.27 -9.92 14.85
C PRO A 59 -12.51 -9.52 13.58
N VAL A 60 -12.40 -8.24 13.25
CA VAL A 60 -11.66 -7.77 12.07
C VAL A 60 -10.18 -8.16 12.17
N VAL A 61 -9.54 -7.88 13.31
CA VAL A 61 -8.14 -8.25 13.54
C VAL A 61 -7.97 -9.76 13.52
N CYS A 62 -8.85 -10.51 14.19
CA CYS A 62 -8.80 -11.97 14.24
C CYS A 62 -8.94 -12.59 12.84
N VAL A 63 -9.93 -12.16 12.07
CA VAL A 63 -10.15 -12.65 10.70
C VAL A 63 -8.93 -12.36 9.82
N VAL A 64 -8.36 -11.16 9.90
CA VAL A 64 -7.18 -10.81 9.12
C VAL A 64 -5.96 -11.65 9.53
N LEU A 65 -5.75 -11.87 10.82
CA LEU A 65 -4.68 -12.76 11.29
C LEU A 65 -4.89 -14.20 10.82
N LEU A 66 -6.12 -14.71 10.89
CA LEU A 66 -6.47 -16.04 10.37
C LEU A 66 -6.25 -16.12 8.84
N MET A 67 -6.59 -15.08 8.09
CA MET A 67 -6.31 -15.02 6.66
C MET A 67 -4.80 -14.98 6.36
N LEU A 68 -4.01 -14.22 7.13
CA LEU A 68 -2.55 -14.21 6.99
C LEU A 68 -1.96 -15.60 7.25
N VAL A 69 -2.38 -16.27 8.32
CA VAL A 69 -1.96 -17.65 8.60
C VAL A 69 -2.47 -18.62 7.54
N GLY A 70 -3.75 -18.47 7.13
CA GLY A 70 -4.37 -19.31 6.10
C GLY A 70 -3.64 -19.23 4.75
N ALA A 71 -3.08 -18.07 4.38
CA ALA A 71 -2.35 -17.92 3.13
C ALA A 71 -1.13 -18.86 3.04
N PHE A 72 -0.46 -19.18 4.15
CA PHE A 72 0.64 -20.16 4.15
C PHE A 72 0.21 -21.56 3.71
N PHE A 73 -1.03 -21.93 4.01
CA PHE A 73 -1.55 -23.28 3.73
C PHE A 73 -2.33 -23.35 2.41
N LEU A 74 -2.99 -22.26 2.02
CA LEU A 74 -3.87 -22.22 0.87
C LEU A 74 -3.15 -21.86 -0.44
N ASP A 75 -2.11 -21.03 -0.39
CA ASP A 75 -1.33 -20.66 -1.57
C ASP A 75 -0.22 -21.67 -1.84
N ARG A 76 -0.58 -22.79 -2.50
CA ARG A 76 0.40 -23.83 -2.91
C ARG A 76 0.99 -23.58 -4.30
N SER A 77 0.48 -22.61 -5.03
CA SER A 77 0.85 -22.39 -6.44
C SER A 77 2.04 -21.45 -6.63
N HIS A 78 2.42 -20.69 -5.60
CA HIS A 78 3.51 -19.72 -5.64
C HIS A 78 4.45 -19.91 -4.45
N ALA A 79 5.73 -19.76 -4.69
CA ALA A 79 6.76 -19.80 -3.64
C ALA A 79 6.61 -18.69 -2.57
N THR A 80 5.69 -17.75 -2.77
CA THR A 80 5.53 -16.57 -1.89
C THR A 80 4.39 -16.66 -0.89
N HIS A 81 3.47 -17.60 -1.03
CA HIS A 81 2.34 -17.84 -0.10
C HIS A 81 1.54 -16.60 0.32
N ARG A 82 1.25 -15.68 -0.64
CA ARG A 82 0.67 -14.35 -0.36
C ARG A 82 -0.82 -14.23 -0.67
N TRP A 83 -1.37 -15.12 -1.49
CA TRP A 83 -2.69 -15.00 -2.07
C TRP A 83 -3.64 -16.07 -1.59
N ILE A 84 -4.85 -15.66 -1.20
CA ILE A 84 -5.97 -16.58 -1.03
C ILE A 84 -6.85 -16.46 -2.26
N ARG A 85 -6.99 -17.56 -3.01
CA ARG A 85 -7.73 -17.60 -4.27
C ARG A 85 -9.08 -18.27 -4.06
N PHE A 86 -10.13 -17.54 -4.39
CA PHE A 86 -11.50 -18.05 -4.47
C PHE A 86 -11.92 -18.03 -5.95
N GLY A 87 -11.62 -19.10 -6.69
CA GLY A 87 -11.87 -19.17 -8.13
C GLY A 87 -11.08 -18.09 -8.89
N PRO A 88 -11.76 -17.19 -9.64
CA PRO A 88 -11.09 -16.15 -10.42
C PRO A 88 -10.61 -14.94 -9.60
N ILE A 89 -11.04 -14.82 -8.33
CA ILE A 89 -10.72 -13.68 -7.47
C ILE A 89 -9.61 -14.08 -6.51
N GLY A 90 -8.50 -13.32 -6.54
CA GLY A 90 -7.42 -13.43 -5.55
C GLY A 90 -7.51 -12.28 -4.55
N ILE A 91 -7.49 -12.59 -3.26
CA ILE A 91 -7.40 -11.62 -2.17
C ILE A 91 -6.03 -11.76 -1.52
N GLN A 92 -5.36 -10.63 -1.34
CA GLN A 92 -4.10 -10.57 -0.61
C GLN A 92 -4.37 -10.13 0.84
N PRO A 93 -4.21 -11.02 1.83
CA PRO A 93 -4.53 -10.70 3.22
C PRO A 93 -3.69 -9.55 3.80
N SER A 94 -2.46 -9.36 3.33
CA SER A 94 -1.60 -8.26 3.77
C SER A 94 -2.14 -6.88 3.39
N GLU A 95 -2.95 -6.76 2.33
CA GLU A 95 -3.65 -5.52 2.00
C GLU A 95 -4.74 -5.20 3.03
N LEU A 96 -5.54 -6.21 3.42
CA LEU A 96 -6.55 -6.06 4.48
C LEU A 96 -5.91 -5.77 5.84
N ALA A 97 -4.74 -6.33 6.11
CA ALA A 97 -4.00 -6.11 7.35
C ALA A 97 -3.67 -4.62 7.56
N LYS A 98 -3.45 -3.86 6.50
CA LYS A 98 -3.21 -2.41 6.61
C LYS A 98 -4.38 -1.68 7.27
N LEU A 99 -5.61 -1.90 6.80
CA LEU A 99 -6.81 -1.30 7.42
C LEU A 99 -7.07 -1.83 8.82
N ALA A 100 -6.87 -3.12 9.07
CA ALA A 100 -7.06 -3.71 10.39
C ALA A 100 -6.09 -3.13 11.43
N VAL A 101 -4.82 -2.92 11.05
CA VAL A 101 -3.81 -2.28 11.88
C VAL A 101 -4.17 -0.82 12.18
N ILE A 102 -4.60 -0.06 11.17
CA ILE A 102 -5.02 1.34 11.35
C ILE A 102 -6.22 1.42 12.31
N LEU A 103 -7.22 0.58 12.10
CA LEU A 103 -8.43 0.52 12.94
C LEU A 103 -8.08 0.16 14.38
N TYR A 104 -7.23 -0.86 14.58
CA TYR A 104 -6.78 -1.28 15.90
C TYR A 104 -6.01 -0.16 16.60
N LEU A 105 -5.02 0.45 15.94
CA LEU A 105 -4.21 1.52 16.53
C LEU A 105 -5.08 2.73 16.90
N ALA A 106 -5.96 3.17 16.01
CA ALA A 106 -6.85 4.29 16.29
C ALA A 106 -7.74 4.02 17.52
N TRP A 107 -8.30 2.83 17.61
CA TRP A 107 -9.13 2.42 18.75
C TRP A 107 -8.33 2.31 20.05
N PHE A 108 -7.20 1.60 20.01
CA PHE A 108 -6.37 1.37 21.20
C PHE A 108 -5.87 2.68 21.80
N LEU A 109 -5.39 3.56 20.94
CA LEU A 109 -4.87 4.86 21.34
C LEU A 109 -5.99 5.78 21.86
N ASP A 110 -7.17 5.74 21.25
CA ASP A 110 -8.33 6.47 21.73
C ASP A 110 -8.79 5.96 23.12
N GLN A 111 -8.83 4.65 23.35
CA GLN A 111 -9.18 4.08 24.66
C GLN A 111 -8.17 4.50 25.75
N LYS A 112 -6.89 4.50 25.43
CA LYS A 112 -5.84 4.91 26.38
C LYS A 112 -5.87 6.41 26.70
N ARG A 113 -6.32 7.23 25.75
CA ARG A 113 -6.46 8.69 25.90
C ARG A 113 -7.66 9.09 26.75
N ARG A 114 -8.67 8.26 26.86
CA ARG A 114 -9.86 8.55 27.70
C ARG A 114 -9.47 8.65 29.15
N GLY A 115 -9.61 9.84 29.71
CA GLY A 115 -9.33 10.13 31.13
C GLY A 115 -7.91 10.62 31.45
N LYS A 116 -7.06 10.90 30.45
CA LYS A 116 -5.74 11.49 30.64
C LYS A 116 -5.56 12.74 29.79
N GLU A 117 -4.86 13.75 30.32
CA GLU A 117 -4.47 14.92 29.54
C GLU A 117 -3.53 14.54 28.39
N ALA A 118 -3.67 15.23 27.23
CA ALA A 118 -3.07 14.82 25.97
C ALA A 118 -1.54 14.69 25.98
N MET A 119 -0.85 15.33 26.91
CA MET A 119 0.62 15.33 27.02
C MET A 119 1.23 14.23 27.91
N GLU A 120 0.42 13.55 28.73
CA GLU A 120 0.92 12.47 29.58
C GLU A 120 0.87 11.08 28.92
N PHE A 121 0.29 10.99 27.72
CA PHE A 121 -0.05 9.75 27.05
C PHE A 121 1.16 8.85 26.74
N CYS A 122 2.33 9.41 26.48
CA CYS A 122 3.52 8.66 26.05
C CYS A 122 4.70 8.73 27.00
N LYS A 123 4.55 9.36 28.16
CA LYS A 123 5.75 9.69 28.93
C LYS A 123 6.49 8.50 29.51
N GLU A 124 5.86 7.37 29.84
CA GLU A 124 6.62 6.43 30.70
C GLU A 124 6.25 4.95 30.67
N ASP A 125 5.22 4.47 29.95
CA ASP A 125 4.83 3.06 30.09
C ASP A 125 5.06 2.24 28.81
N PHE A 126 6.30 1.77 28.64
CA PHE A 126 6.64 0.85 27.55
C PHE A 126 5.75 -0.40 27.59
N LEU A 127 5.59 -1.01 28.77
CA LEU A 127 4.87 -2.27 28.93
C LEU A 127 3.35 -2.12 28.78
N HIS A 128 2.78 -1.00 29.20
CA HIS A 128 1.32 -0.84 29.24
C HIS A 128 0.76 -0.01 28.08
N THR A 129 1.58 0.68 27.30
CA THR A 129 1.11 1.52 26.20
C THR A 129 1.80 1.19 24.89
N ILE A 130 3.12 1.21 24.82
CA ILE A 130 3.84 1.04 23.56
C ILE A 130 3.79 -0.42 23.11
N LEU A 131 4.13 -1.35 24.00
CA LEU A 131 4.14 -2.78 23.66
C LEU A 131 2.76 -3.30 23.23
N PRO A 132 1.64 -3.04 23.94
CA PRO A 132 0.33 -3.46 23.46
C PRO A 132 -0.12 -2.79 22.18
N ALA A 133 0.27 -1.52 21.92
CA ALA A 133 0.00 -0.86 20.66
C ALA A 133 0.73 -1.54 19.48
N PHE A 134 2.01 -1.84 19.67
CA PHE A 134 2.84 -2.45 18.63
C PHE A 134 2.67 -3.97 18.49
N ALA A 135 2.25 -4.70 19.53
CA ALA A 135 2.22 -6.15 19.51
C ALA A 135 1.39 -6.72 18.32
N PRO A 136 0.14 -6.32 18.04
CA PRO A 136 -0.59 -6.78 16.88
C PRO A 136 0.04 -6.36 15.55
N VAL A 137 0.64 -5.15 15.50
CA VAL A 137 1.36 -4.66 14.33
C VAL A 137 2.56 -5.57 14.03
N LEU A 138 3.36 -5.89 15.05
CA LEU A 138 4.53 -6.76 14.92
C LEU A 138 4.14 -8.19 14.55
N VAL A 139 3.03 -8.70 15.08
CA VAL A 139 2.50 -10.02 14.70
C VAL A 139 2.10 -10.01 13.21
N CYS A 140 1.37 -9.00 12.74
CA CYS A 140 1.04 -8.86 11.32
C CYS A 140 2.30 -8.76 10.47
N VAL A 141 3.26 -7.92 10.85
CA VAL A 141 4.52 -7.73 10.14
C VAL A 141 5.34 -9.02 10.09
N ALA A 142 5.43 -9.77 11.20
CA ALA A 142 6.14 -11.04 11.26
C ALA A 142 5.52 -12.10 10.33
N LEU A 143 4.18 -12.20 10.30
CA LEU A 143 3.48 -13.10 9.39
C LEU A 143 3.70 -12.69 7.92
N ILE A 144 3.63 -11.39 7.60
CA ILE A 144 3.85 -10.87 6.25
C ILE A 144 5.33 -11.06 5.82
N LEU A 145 6.29 -10.89 6.72
CA LEU A 145 7.70 -11.19 6.45
C LEU A 145 7.93 -12.68 6.17
N GLY A 146 7.20 -13.56 6.87
CA GLY A 146 7.17 -14.99 6.59
C GLY A 146 6.60 -15.34 5.20
N GLN A 147 5.77 -14.46 4.61
CA GLN A 147 5.28 -14.55 3.23
C GLN A 147 6.21 -13.90 2.19
N PRO A 148 7.50 -13.78 2.42
CA PRO A 148 8.55 -12.93 1.85
C PRO A 148 8.10 -11.55 1.31
N ASP A 149 7.15 -10.86 1.95
CA ASP A 149 6.66 -9.54 1.55
C ASP A 149 7.24 -8.42 2.43
N LEU A 150 8.51 -8.10 2.19
CA LEU A 150 9.21 -7.02 2.88
C LEU A 150 8.60 -5.64 2.57
N GLY A 151 8.04 -5.45 1.36
CA GLY A 151 7.47 -4.16 0.94
C GLY A 151 6.30 -3.74 1.80
N THR A 152 5.28 -4.59 1.88
CA THR A 152 4.08 -4.35 2.68
C THR A 152 4.41 -4.28 4.18
N SER A 153 5.40 -5.05 4.66
CA SER A 153 5.88 -4.99 6.04
C SER A 153 6.45 -3.60 6.40
N VAL A 154 7.28 -3.04 5.52
CA VAL A 154 7.86 -1.70 5.70
C VAL A 154 6.77 -0.63 5.63
N ASP A 155 5.83 -0.72 4.70
CA ASP A 155 4.71 0.20 4.56
C ASP A 155 3.85 0.23 5.85
N ILE A 156 3.51 -0.96 6.40
CA ILE A 156 2.78 -1.06 7.68
C ILE A 156 3.55 -0.41 8.82
N LEU A 157 4.85 -0.65 8.94
CA LEU A 157 5.66 -0.03 10.00
C LEU A 157 5.72 1.48 9.87
N LEU A 158 5.82 2.02 8.65
CA LEU A 158 5.90 3.46 8.41
C LEU A 158 4.61 4.16 8.81
N PHE A 159 3.44 3.72 8.32
CA PHE A 159 2.20 4.39 8.71
C PHE A 159 1.83 4.13 10.18
N ALA A 160 2.10 2.94 10.74
CA ALA A 160 1.87 2.66 12.16
C ALA A 160 2.73 3.58 13.06
N THR A 161 4.01 3.74 12.73
CA THR A 161 4.90 4.67 13.45
C THR A 161 4.42 6.11 13.31
N THR A 162 3.93 6.51 12.12
CA THR A 162 3.36 7.85 11.90
C THR A 162 2.13 8.10 12.77
N ILE A 163 1.21 7.12 12.86
CA ILE A 163 0.02 7.21 13.74
C ILE A 163 0.44 7.38 15.20
N LEU A 164 1.38 6.57 15.67
CA LEU A 164 1.87 6.61 17.05
C LEU A 164 2.60 7.91 17.36
N PHE A 165 3.40 8.42 16.41
CA PHE A 165 4.07 9.71 16.55
C PHE A 165 3.09 10.86 16.71
N VAL A 166 2.06 10.91 15.87
CA VAL A 166 1.01 11.94 15.97
C VAL A 166 0.15 11.75 17.22
N ALA A 167 -0.01 10.53 17.70
CA ALA A 167 -0.66 10.26 18.99
C ALA A 167 0.16 10.71 20.20
N GLY A 168 1.43 11.11 20.01
CA GLY A 168 2.29 11.65 21.08
C GLY A 168 3.45 10.72 21.48
N LEU A 169 3.79 9.70 20.67
CA LEU A 169 4.98 8.89 20.92
C LEU A 169 6.24 9.76 20.87
N SER A 170 7.06 9.71 21.94
CA SER A 170 8.26 10.53 21.99
C SER A 170 9.28 10.08 20.92
N TRP A 171 10.04 11.04 20.39
CA TRP A 171 11.10 10.79 19.41
C TRP A 171 12.13 9.75 19.87
N LYS A 172 12.35 9.64 21.17
CA LYS A 172 13.26 8.64 21.75
C LYS A 172 12.87 7.21 21.38
N TRP A 173 11.57 6.89 21.44
CA TRP A 173 11.07 5.57 21.09
C TRP A 173 11.17 5.28 19.60
N ILE A 174 10.97 6.29 18.75
CA ILE A 174 11.17 6.17 17.30
C ILE A 174 12.63 5.91 17.00
N ALA A 175 13.54 6.67 17.61
CA ALA A 175 14.98 6.48 17.45
C ALA A 175 15.43 5.10 17.95
N THR A 176 14.94 4.65 19.11
CA THR A 176 15.25 3.29 19.63
C THR A 176 14.68 2.21 18.74
N GLY A 177 13.43 2.35 18.30
CA GLY A 177 12.80 1.42 17.37
C GLY A 177 13.56 1.36 16.03
N SER A 178 13.98 2.49 15.48
CA SER A 178 14.81 2.56 14.27
C SER A 178 16.18 1.93 14.48
N ALA A 179 16.82 2.15 15.63
CA ALA A 179 18.11 1.53 15.98
C ALA A 179 18.04 0.01 16.06
N VAL A 180 16.89 -0.57 16.35
CA VAL A 180 16.65 -2.02 16.31
C VAL A 180 16.20 -2.48 14.93
N ALA A 181 15.31 -1.73 14.28
CA ALA A 181 14.73 -2.11 12.99
C ALA A 181 15.74 -2.07 11.84
N LEU A 182 16.68 -1.10 11.82
CA LEU A 182 17.68 -1.01 10.74
C LEU A 182 18.66 -2.19 10.71
N PRO A 183 19.28 -2.63 11.84
CA PRO A 183 20.09 -3.85 11.85
C PRO A 183 19.27 -5.10 11.52
N ALA A 184 18.03 -5.20 12.01
CA ALA A 184 17.16 -6.33 11.68
C ALA A 184 16.83 -6.36 10.17
N LEU A 185 16.56 -5.21 9.56
CA LEU A 185 16.34 -5.07 8.12
C LEU A 185 17.60 -5.49 7.33
N TYR A 186 18.77 -5.01 7.75
CA TYR A 186 20.05 -5.41 7.15
C TYR A 186 20.24 -6.92 7.22
N LEU A 187 20.00 -7.54 8.37
CA LEU A 187 20.09 -8.98 8.54
C LEU A 187 19.08 -9.72 7.64
N LEU A 188 17.83 -9.25 7.58
CA LEU A 188 16.81 -9.82 6.69
C LEU A 188 17.16 -9.70 5.19
N ILE A 189 17.93 -8.71 4.80
CA ILE A 189 18.40 -8.56 3.42
C ILE A 189 19.56 -9.51 3.16
N THR A 190 20.55 -9.58 4.06
CA THR A 190 21.75 -10.40 3.88
C THR A 190 21.48 -11.89 3.93
N LEU A 191 20.52 -12.33 4.75
CA LEU A 191 20.12 -13.74 4.85
C LEU A 191 19.34 -14.26 3.63
N ALA A 192 18.80 -13.37 2.78
CA ALA A 192 18.03 -13.77 1.62
C ALA A 192 18.73 -13.38 0.31
N PRO A 193 19.31 -14.37 -0.46
CA PRO A 193 20.08 -14.07 -1.66
C PRO A 193 19.35 -13.20 -2.68
N TYR A 194 18.05 -13.42 -2.88
CA TYR A 194 17.25 -12.62 -3.82
C TYR A 194 17.10 -11.16 -3.39
N ARG A 195 17.08 -10.86 -2.06
CA ARG A 195 17.02 -9.49 -1.53
C ARG A 195 18.36 -8.79 -1.67
N MET A 196 19.43 -9.53 -1.42
CA MET A 196 20.78 -9.03 -1.62
C MET A 196 21.04 -8.72 -3.11
N ALA A 197 20.61 -9.59 -4.03
CA ALA A 197 20.71 -9.34 -5.47
C ALA A 197 19.98 -8.03 -5.87
N ARG A 198 18.78 -7.75 -5.33
CA ARG A 198 18.06 -6.50 -5.56
C ARG A 198 18.79 -5.28 -5.00
N LEU A 199 19.43 -5.41 -3.85
CA LEU A 199 20.24 -4.33 -3.27
C LEU A 199 21.49 -4.06 -4.10
N LEU A 200 22.20 -5.10 -4.50
CA LEU A 200 23.38 -4.98 -5.36
C LEU A 200 23.03 -4.39 -6.73
N SER A 201 21.95 -4.85 -7.34
CA SER A 201 21.47 -4.29 -8.62
C SER A 201 21.02 -2.83 -8.53
N PHE A 202 20.68 -2.34 -7.34
CA PHE A 202 20.41 -0.92 -7.13
C PHE A 202 21.69 -0.07 -7.18
N TRP A 203 22.81 -0.56 -6.61
CA TRP A 203 24.11 0.12 -6.66
C TRP A 203 24.79 -0.01 -8.03
N ASP A 204 24.67 -1.18 -8.64
CA ASP A 204 25.21 -1.47 -9.98
C ASP A 204 24.15 -2.21 -10.82
N PRO A 205 23.31 -1.46 -11.56
CA PRO A 205 22.30 -2.05 -12.45
C PRO A 205 22.88 -2.90 -13.58
N GLY A 206 24.19 -2.85 -13.81
CA GLY A 206 24.90 -3.68 -14.79
C GLY A 206 25.22 -5.08 -14.27
N SER A 207 25.28 -5.29 -12.95
CA SER A 207 25.63 -6.56 -12.32
C SER A 207 24.60 -7.67 -12.51
N ASP A 208 23.32 -7.33 -12.74
CA ASP A 208 22.23 -8.27 -13.01
C ASP A 208 21.41 -7.82 -14.24
N PRO A 209 21.92 -8.11 -15.46
CA PRO A 209 21.32 -7.61 -16.71
C PRO A 209 19.98 -8.27 -17.05
N GLN A 210 19.57 -9.36 -16.40
CA GLN A 210 18.34 -10.13 -16.69
C GLN A 210 17.35 -10.17 -15.53
N GLY A 211 17.72 -9.70 -14.33
CA GLY A 211 16.87 -9.72 -13.13
C GLY A 211 16.42 -8.35 -12.65
N ALA A 212 16.67 -8.06 -11.38
CA ALA A 212 16.25 -6.81 -10.74
C ALA A 212 16.91 -5.55 -11.33
N GLY A 213 18.16 -5.67 -11.81
CA GLY A 213 18.86 -4.59 -12.52
C GLY A 213 18.22 -4.26 -13.85
N PHE A 214 17.69 -5.27 -14.56
CA PHE A 214 16.94 -5.06 -15.79
C PHE A 214 15.66 -4.24 -15.56
N GLN A 215 14.88 -4.61 -14.53
CA GLN A 215 13.65 -3.87 -14.18
C GLN A 215 13.92 -2.40 -13.88
N LEU A 216 14.94 -2.11 -13.06
CA LEU A 216 15.30 -0.75 -12.72
C LEU A 216 15.75 0.05 -13.95
N ARG A 217 16.60 -0.54 -14.78
CA ARG A 217 17.10 0.12 -15.99
C ARG A 217 15.98 0.41 -16.98
N GLN A 218 15.06 -0.53 -17.21
CA GLN A 218 13.92 -0.32 -18.11
C GLN A 218 12.95 0.74 -17.55
N SER A 219 12.76 0.78 -16.23
CA SER A 219 11.99 1.84 -15.58
C SER A 219 12.58 3.23 -15.82
N LEU A 220 13.90 3.37 -15.64
CA LEU A 220 14.58 4.65 -15.87
C LEU A 220 14.60 5.05 -17.35
N ILE A 221 14.72 4.09 -18.27
CA ILE A 221 14.59 4.32 -19.72
C ILE A 221 13.18 4.83 -20.04
N ALA A 222 12.12 4.20 -19.49
CA ALA A 222 10.75 4.65 -19.66
C ALA A 222 10.57 6.10 -19.22
N VAL A 223 11.02 6.42 -18.00
CA VAL A 223 10.93 7.79 -17.45
C VAL A 223 11.71 8.79 -18.31
N GLY A 224 12.92 8.42 -18.76
CA GLY A 224 13.77 9.29 -19.59
C GLY A 224 13.25 9.50 -21.01
N SER A 225 12.63 8.48 -21.61
CA SER A 225 12.09 8.54 -22.98
C SER A 225 10.83 9.40 -23.10
N GLY A 226 10.10 9.61 -22.00
CA GLY A 226 8.88 10.41 -22.02
C GLY A 226 9.09 11.91 -22.23
N GLY A 227 10.27 12.46 -21.93
CA GLY A 227 10.53 13.90 -22.07
C GLY A 227 9.50 14.77 -21.34
N LEU A 228 9.15 15.92 -21.92
CA LEU A 228 8.20 16.86 -21.31
C LEU A 228 6.73 16.43 -21.50
N THR A 229 6.36 16.03 -22.70
CA THR A 229 4.96 15.79 -23.13
C THR A 229 4.60 14.32 -23.33
N GLY A 230 5.58 13.43 -23.21
CA GLY A 230 5.40 11.99 -23.46
C GLY A 230 5.52 11.63 -24.93
N VAL A 231 5.59 10.32 -25.18
CA VAL A 231 5.58 9.74 -26.54
C VAL A 231 4.15 9.64 -27.12
N GLY A 232 3.14 9.84 -26.31
CA GLY A 232 1.72 9.71 -26.66
C GLY A 232 1.02 8.60 -25.88
N LEU A 233 -0.28 8.79 -25.63
CA LEU A 233 -1.10 7.78 -24.98
C LEU A 233 -1.09 6.49 -25.79
N MET A 234 -0.84 5.36 -25.13
CA MET A 234 -0.79 4.03 -25.70
C MET A 234 0.43 3.70 -26.56
N GLU A 235 1.38 4.63 -26.74
CA GLU A 235 2.57 4.43 -27.54
C GLU A 235 3.82 4.02 -26.74
N SER A 236 3.66 3.72 -25.46
CA SER A 236 4.75 3.20 -24.64
C SER A 236 5.31 1.90 -25.23
N LYS A 237 6.61 1.90 -25.49
CA LYS A 237 7.36 0.72 -25.95
C LYS A 237 7.68 -0.22 -24.79
N GLN A 238 7.87 0.33 -23.59
CA GLN A 238 8.25 -0.45 -22.40
C GLN A 238 7.14 -1.39 -21.93
N LYS A 239 5.87 -1.06 -22.17
CA LYS A 239 4.74 -1.95 -21.89
C LYS A 239 4.68 -3.17 -22.81
N LEU A 240 5.39 -3.18 -23.95
CA LEU A 240 5.45 -4.29 -24.90
C LEU A 240 6.49 -5.35 -24.49
N PHE A 241 6.41 -5.86 -23.25
CA PHE A 241 7.25 -6.91 -22.66
C PHE A 241 8.71 -6.52 -22.32
N TYR A 242 9.12 -5.26 -22.51
CA TYR A 242 10.45 -4.81 -22.10
C TYR A 242 10.53 -4.55 -20.59
N LEU A 243 9.46 -4.08 -19.94
CA LEU A 243 9.40 -3.83 -18.51
C LEU A 243 8.55 -4.91 -17.83
N PRO A 244 9.14 -5.81 -17.01
CA PRO A 244 8.39 -6.75 -16.21
C PRO A 244 7.48 -6.02 -15.22
N GLU A 245 6.25 -6.52 -15.00
CA GLU A 245 5.26 -5.96 -14.09
C GLU A 245 4.92 -4.48 -14.37
N ALA A 246 4.96 -4.07 -15.65
CA ALA A 246 4.69 -2.70 -16.08
C ALA A 246 3.30 -2.18 -15.66
N HIS A 247 2.31 -3.08 -15.58
CA HIS A 247 0.91 -2.75 -15.25
C HIS A 247 0.61 -2.79 -13.75
N THR A 248 1.48 -3.34 -12.93
CA THR A 248 1.35 -3.44 -11.47
C THR A 248 2.28 -2.46 -10.78
N ASP A 249 3.52 -2.84 -10.57
CA ASP A 249 4.47 -2.13 -9.71
C ASP A 249 5.16 -0.94 -10.40
N PHE A 250 5.28 -1.00 -11.75
CA PHE A 250 5.96 0.01 -12.56
C PHE A 250 5.02 0.83 -13.45
N ILE A 251 3.72 0.87 -13.13
CA ILE A 251 2.75 1.64 -13.91
C ILE A 251 3.12 3.14 -14.01
N TYR A 252 3.74 3.69 -12.97
CA TYR A 252 4.19 5.08 -12.96
C TYR A 252 5.29 5.34 -14.03
N ALA A 253 6.16 4.37 -14.30
CA ALA A 253 7.14 4.47 -15.39
C ALA A 253 6.46 4.57 -16.76
N VAL A 254 5.39 3.78 -16.97
CA VAL A 254 4.58 3.84 -18.20
C VAL A 254 3.88 5.19 -18.32
N ILE A 255 3.32 5.71 -17.23
CA ILE A 255 2.72 7.06 -17.21
C ILE A 255 3.76 8.13 -17.57
N CYS A 256 4.97 8.04 -17.02
CA CYS A 256 6.06 8.94 -17.37
C CYS A 256 6.45 8.84 -18.85
N GLU A 257 6.48 7.63 -19.45
CA GLU A 257 6.77 7.44 -20.87
C GLU A 257 5.67 8.02 -21.73
N GLU A 258 4.38 7.70 -21.47
CA GLU A 258 3.26 8.08 -22.30
C GLU A 258 2.87 9.56 -22.20
N LEU A 259 2.84 10.11 -20.96
CA LEU A 259 2.39 11.48 -20.66
C LEU A 259 3.55 12.44 -20.32
N GLY A 260 4.77 11.94 -20.29
CA GLY A 260 5.96 12.74 -19.99
C GLY A 260 5.98 13.30 -18.57
N PHE A 261 6.84 14.29 -18.38
CA PHE A 261 7.01 14.99 -17.12
C PHE A 261 5.71 15.65 -16.62
N ILE A 262 4.92 16.21 -17.53
CA ILE A 262 3.63 16.84 -17.19
C ILE A 262 2.68 15.82 -16.56
N GLY A 263 2.52 14.65 -17.18
CA GLY A 263 1.69 13.58 -16.63
C GLY A 263 2.19 13.05 -15.29
N ALA A 264 3.51 12.89 -15.16
CA ALA A 264 4.15 12.50 -13.91
C ALA A 264 3.83 13.47 -12.76
N VAL A 265 3.98 14.79 -13.00
CA VAL A 265 3.69 15.84 -12.02
C VAL A 265 2.20 15.88 -11.67
N ILE A 266 1.31 15.72 -12.63
CA ILE A 266 -0.15 15.68 -12.38
C ILE A 266 -0.48 14.53 -11.42
N VAL A 267 0.07 13.33 -11.62
CA VAL A 267 -0.17 12.19 -10.73
C VAL A 267 0.33 12.49 -9.31
N ILE A 268 1.53 13.02 -9.16
CA ILE A 268 2.07 13.42 -7.85
C ILE A 268 1.16 14.47 -7.21
N ALA A 269 0.74 15.50 -7.97
CA ALA A 269 -0.14 16.55 -7.47
C ALA A 269 -1.49 16.02 -6.97
N LEU A 270 -2.06 15.00 -7.61
CA LEU A 270 -3.28 14.34 -7.14
C LEU A 270 -3.08 13.67 -5.77
N PHE A 271 -1.94 12.99 -5.55
CA PHE A 271 -1.61 12.43 -4.24
C PHE A 271 -1.36 13.51 -3.18
N VAL A 272 -0.73 14.63 -3.54
CA VAL A 272 -0.57 15.78 -2.64
C VAL A 272 -1.94 16.37 -2.26
N VAL A 273 -2.87 16.51 -3.21
CA VAL A 273 -4.25 16.95 -2.95
C VAL A 273 -4.98 15.97 -2.03
N TYR A 274 -4.87 14.65 -2.30
CA TYR A 274 -5.44 13.61 -1.44
C TYR A 274 -4.89 13.72 -0.01
N GLY A 275 -3.58 13.81 0.13
CA GLY A 275 -2.92 13.96 1.43
C GLY A 275 -3.36 15.22 2.18
N ARG A 276 -3.38 16.38 1.49
CA ARG A 276 -3.82 17.65 2.08
C ARG A 276 -5.28 17.58 2.56
N ARG A 277 -6.17 16.96 1.79
CA ARG A 277 -7.58 16.78 2.15
C ARG A 277 -7.74 15.80 3.31
N GLY A 278 -7.01 14.67 3.27
CA GLY A 278 -7.02 13.68 4.35
C GLY A 278 -6.48 14.23 5.67
N ILE A 279 -5.37 14.96 5.64
CA ILE A 279 -4.82 15.63 6.82
C ILE A 279 -5.80 16.67 7.36
N ARG A 280 -6.44 17.46 6.49
CA ARG A 280 -7.47 18.42 6.93
C ARG A 280 -8.65 17.71 7.59
N ALA A 281 -9.14 16.61 7.02
CA ALA A 281 -10.21 15.81 7.61
C ALA A 281 -9.80 15.23 8.97
N ALA A 282 -8.55 14.77 9.12
CA ALA A 282 -8.04 14.28 10.38
C ALA A 282 -8.03 15.36 11.48
N PHE A 283 -7.55 16.57 11.17
CA PHE A 283 -7.50 17.65 12.16
C PHE A 283 -8.88 18.27 12.46
N ALA A 284 -9.81 18.20 11.53
CA ALA A 284 -11.17 18.65 11.72
C ALA A 284 -12.09 17.60 12.36
N ALA A 285 -11.62 16.36 12.54
CA ALA A 285 -12.40 15.29 13.16
C ALA A 285 -12.81 15.64 14.60
N PRO A 286 -14.08 15.40 14.99
CA PRO A 286 -14.61 15.80 16.28
C PRO A 286 -14.00 15.03 17.46
N ASP A 287 -13.53 13.80 17.22
CA ASP A 287 -13.00 12.91 18.22
C ASP A 287 -11.59 12.38 17.91
N ALA A 288 -10.91 11.85 18.92
CA ALA A 288 -9.55 11.33 18.77
C ALA A 288 -9.49 10.07 17.89
N PHE A 289 -10.51 9.21 17.97
CA PHE A 289 -10.61 8.01 17.14
C PHE A 289 -10.69 8.36 15.64
N GLY A 290 -11.61 9.27 15.27
CA GLY A 290 -11.76 9.74 13.89
C GLY A 290 -10.48 10.41 13.38
N ARG A 291 -9.83 11.23 14.22
CA ARG A 291 -8.55 11.86 13.88
C ARG A 291 -7.47 10.86 13.55
N LEU A 292 -7.23 9.87 14.42
CA LEU A 292 -6.20 8.85 14.22
C LEU A 292 -6.53 7.92 13.05
N LEU A 293 -7.81 7.59 12.86
CA LEU A 293 -8.29 6.75 11.76
C LEU A 293 -8.09 7.45 10.41
N ALA A 294 -8.51 8.71 10.29
CA ALA A 294 -8.33 9.52 9.09
C ALA A 294 -6.84 9.72 8.75
N LEU A 295 -6.02 10.00 9.76
CA LEU A 295 -4.58 10.12 9.60
C LEU A 295 -3.95 8.80 9.12
N GLY A 296 -4.33 7.68 9.75
CA GLY A 296 -3.83 6.35 9.40
C GLY A 296 -4.13 6.00 7.94
N ILE A 297 -5.37 6.19 7.50
CA ILE A 297 -5.77 5.94 6.11
C ILE A 297 -4.99 6.85 5.14
N THR A 298 -4.89 8.14 5.47
CA THR A 298 -4.18 9.09 4.63
C THR A 298 -2.70 8.74 4.50
N THR A 299 -2.03 8.44 5.61
CA THR A 299 -0.60 8.12 5.61
C THR A 299 -0.31 6.77 4.95
N MET A 300 -1.19 5.77 5.08
CA MET A 300 -1.10 4.50 4.35
C MET A 300 -1.04 4.74 2.83
N VAL A 301 -1.95 5.55 2.29
CA VAL A 301 -1.98 5.87 0.85
C VAL A 301 -0.72 6.64 0.44
N LEU A 302 -0.32 7.64 1.23
CA LEU A 302 0.84 8.47 0.90
C LEU A 302 2.16 7.70 0.98
N TRP A 303 2.38 6.88 2.01
CA TRP A 303 3.60 6.08 2.13
C TRP A 303 3.71 5.08 0.99
N GLN A 304 2.61 4.40 0.66
CA GLN A 304 2.60 3.45 -0.46
C GLN A 304 2.89 4.14 -1.79
N ALA A 305 2.28 5.30 -2.07
CA ALA A 305 2.57 6.08 -3.28
C ALA A 305 4.02 6.58 -3.30
N LEU A 306 4.53 7.11 -2.19
CA LEU A 306 5.90 7.61 -2.09
C LEU A 306 6.93 6.50 -2.33
N ILE A 307 6.71 5.31 -1.75
CA ILE A 307 7.59 4.17 -1.98
C ILE A 307 7.56 3.77 -3.47
N ASN A 308 6.37 3.68 -4.09
CA ASN A 308 6.25 3.34 -5.51
C ASN A 308 7.00 4.35 -6.40
N PHE A 309 6.79 5.66 -6.20
CA PHE A 309 7.52 6.69 -6.93
C PHE A 309 9.03 6.56 -6.74
N SER A 310 9.48 6.35 -5.50
CA SER A 310 10.91 6.22 -5.18
C SER A 310 11.53 4.98 -5.86
N VAL A 311 10.80 3.87 -5.93
CA VAL A 311 11.24 2.65 -6.64
C VAL A 311 11.35 2.90 -8.14
N VAL A 312 10.33 3.48 -8.76
CA VAL A 312 10.27 3.73 -10.21
C VAL A 312 11.35 4.71 -10.65
N LEU A 313 11.62 5.73 -9.83
CA LEU A 313 12.66 6.74 -10.08
C LEU A 313 14.07 6.27 -9.68
N GLY A 314 14.24 5.03 -9.23
CA GLY A 314 15.53 4.50 -8.85
C GLY A 314 16.15 5.14 -7.61
N MET A 315 15.34 5.67 -6.68
CA MET A 315 15.79 6.24 -5.41
C MET A 315 15.94 5.20 -4.30
N VAL A 316 15.26 4.07 -4.44
CA VAL A 316 15.33 2.92 -3.52
C VAL A 316 15.34 1.61 -4.31
N PRO A 317 15.84 0.50 -3.71
CA PRO A 317 15.88 -0.80 -4.37
C PRO A 317 14.50 -1.27 -4.85
N THR A 318 14.45 -1.98 -5.98
CA THR A 318 13.22 -2.45 -6.60
C THR A 318 12.40 -3.32 -5.65
N LYS A 319 11.12 -2.97 -5.49
CA LYS A 319 10.12 -3.69 -4.69
C LYS A 319 8.77 -3.67 -5.40
N GLY A 320 8.04 -4.77 -5.28
CA GLY A 320 6.67 -4.88 -5.77
C GLY A 320 5.68 -4.23 -4.80
N ILE A 321 5.43 -2.94 -4.95
CA ILE A 321 4.38 -2.22 -4.22
C ILE A 321 3.56 -1.46 -5.25
N PRO A 322 2.26 -1.77 -5.40
CA PRO A 322 1.43 -1.12 -6.41
C PRO A 322 1.16 0.34 -6.05
N LEU A 323 1.06 1.20 -7.07
CA LEU A 323 0.65 2.60 -6.90
C LEU A 323 -0.85 2.65 -6.53
N PRO A 324 -1.24 3.25 -5.39
CA PRO A 324 -2.63 3.31 -4.96
C PRO A 324 -3.57 3.84 -6.05
N PHE A 325 -4.76 3.24 -6.19
CA PHE A 325 -5.81 3.56 -7.15
C PHE A 325 -5.49 3.35 -8.64
N ILE A 326 -4.22 3.36 -9.04
CA ILE A 326 -3.79 3.38 -10.44
C ILE A 326 -3.32 2.01 -10.91
N SER A 327 -2.49 1.33 -10.10
CA SER A 327 -1.95 0.01 -10.45
C SER A 327 -3.03 -1.04 -10.61
N TYR A 328 -2.76 -2.00 -11.50
CA TYR A 328 -3.54 -3.22 -11.55
C TYR A 328 -3.30 -4.04 -10.28
N GLY A 329 -4.32 -4.09 -9.41
CA GLY A 329 -4.24 -4.81 -8.14
C GLY A 329 -5.58 -4.76 -7.41
N GLY A 330 -6.42 -5.79 -7.67
CA GLY A 330 -7.81 -5.78 -7.20
C GLY A 330 -7.95 -5.65 -5.67
N SER A 331 -7.14 -6.36 -4.90
CA SER A 331 -7.18 -6.29 -3.42
C SER A 331 -6.71 -4.93 -2.90
N SER A 332 -5.65 -4.38 -3.50
CA SER A 332 -5.14 -3.06 -3.12
C SER A 332 -6.16 -1.97 -3.44
N LEU A 333 -6.76 -1.99 -4.63
CA LEU A 333 -7.80 -1.06 -5.04
C LEU A 333 -9.01 -1.10 -4.09
N LEU A 334 -9.48 -2.31 -3.75
CA LEU A 334 -10.59 -2.52 -2.82
C LEU A 334 -10.28 -1.87 -1.45
N VAL A 335 -9.12 -2.16 -0.88
CA VAL A 335 -8.68 -1.64 0.43
C VAL A 335 -8.57 -0.10 0.41
N MET A 336 -8.01 0.47 -0.66
CA MET A 336 -7.89 1.92 -0.81
C MET A 336 -9.26 2.61 -0.92
N LEU A 337 -10.21 2.01 -1.65
CA LEU A 337 -11.57 2.54 -1.78
C LEU A 337 -12.34 2.44 -0.46
N LEU A 338 -12.25 1.31 0.25
CA LEU A 338 -12.87 1.16 1.58
C LEU A 338 -12.30 2.19 2.57
N GLY A 339 -10.99 2.34 2.64
CA GLY A 339 -10.34 3.35 3.48
C GLY A 339 -10.81 4.77 3.11
N THR A 340 -10.87 5.08 1.82
CA THR A 340 -11.35 6.39 1.35
C THR A 340 -12.82 6.63 1.74
N GLY A 341 -13.67 5.59 1.71
CA GLY A 341 -15.06 5.69 2.18
C GLY A 341 -15.16 6.11 3.65
N VAL A 342 -14.35 5.50 4.51
CA VAL A 342 -14.26 5.91 5.92
C VAL A 342 -13.73 7.33 6.07
N LEU A 343 -12.70 7.71 5.31
CA LEU A 343 -12.13 9.06 5.33
C LEU A 343 -13.16 10.11 4.92
N LEU A 344 -13.96 9.83 3.90
CA LEU A 344 -15.05 10.70 3.46
C LEU A 344 -16.14 10.87 4.53
N ASN A 345 -16.51 9.76 5.22
CA ASN A 345 -17.48 9.83 6.32
C ASN A 345 -16.97 10.72 7.46
N ILE A 346 -15.71 10.55 7.88
CA ILE A 346 -15.09 11.41 8.89
C ILE A 346 -15.10 12.88 8.44
N SER A 347 -14.77 13.14 7.16
CA SER A 347 -14.77 14.51 6.61
C SER A 347 -16.15 15.16 6.59
N GLN A 348 -17.22 14.39 6.37
CA GLN A 348 -18.61 14.89 6.43
C GLN A 348 -18.99 15.29 7.85
N GLN A 349 -18.70 14.45 8.84
CA GLN A 349 -19.02 14.72 10.24
C GLN A 349 -18.17 15.87 10.83
N ALA A 350 -16.96 16.10 10.28
CA ALA A 350 -16.12 17.24 10.64
C ALA A 350 -16.70 18.61 10.23
N THR A 351 -17.59 18.62 9.24
CA THR A 351 -18.20 19.87 8.72
C THR A 351 -19.47 20.23 9.49
N GLU A 352 -20.08 19.26 10.17
CA GLU A 352 -21.32 19.43 10.94
C GLU A 352 -21.07 19.84 12.39
N SER A 353 -19.83 19.80 12.87
CA SER A 353 -19.39 20.23 14.21
C SER A 353 -18.69 21.59 14.16
#